data_c24570d6a54f37cfea0e4e96f6436fc3
#
_entry.id   c24570d6a54f37cfea0e4e96f6436fc3
#
_cell.length_a   1.000
_cell.length_b   1.000
_cell.length_c   1.000
_cell.angle_alpha   90.00
_cell.angle_beta   90.00
_cell.angle_gamma   90.00
#
_symmetry.space_group_name_H-M   'P 1'
#
loop_
_entity.id
_entity.type
_entity.pdbx_description
1 polymer ?
#
loop_
_entity_poly.entity_id
_entity_poly.type
_entity_poly.pdbx_seq_one_letter_code
_entity_poly.pdbx_strand_id
1 'polypeptide(L)'
;MKSALFVDFDNVYSGLRKLDPQVAERFGRQPLEWVQWLARELALPDGALEATPRRLLVRRVYLNPQVYQRFRPSFNHAGFEIVDCPAMTSEGKTSTDIHMVLDMVDLLQHPVHVDEFIVFSADADFTPVLRKLRRWDRRTTVLAVGFPSAAYRASADLLIDPDLFVRDGLGLREGDEAGIVAPPPVSLPATASAAVLTPPSGAVGAAQPSLEALVERIRADVARADLPVPCARLAARLMADHPGLAPDWCGQGSFRRFLDALPLAPLRLDWSGSGGHLYDPARHTLRVMPVSRVAQDAAAWGIDAAALALIRQVHDTTGVPLLSPRDFRALLDAIAADVAQQPFQLNETGKRVRDRCREAGHDVSRESVNWVLRGLLLCGHEFGQGQDDVPTLSYRLVGNLINLCRREQLAMDDAAPAVLQRWVSGMLRAEAPAADRPGP
;
A
#
# COMPACT_ATOMS: atom_id res chain seq x y z
N MET A 1 22.00 9.53 1.61
CA MET A 1 21.59 8.83 0.38
C MET A 1 21.24 9.85 -0.68
N LYS A 2 21.79 9.75 -1.89
CA LYS A 2 21.50 10.61 -3.03
C LYS A 2 20.38 10.00 -3.84
N SER A 3 19.27 10.73 -3.99
CA SER A 3 18.05 10.21 -4.62
C SER A 3 17.63 11.08 -5.81
N ALA A 4 17.00 10.46 -6.79
CA ALA A 4 16.36 11.11 -7.92
C ALA A 4 14.87 10.75 -7.95
N LEU A 5 14.03 11.76 -8.11
CA LEU A 5 12.58 11.64 -8.12
C LEU A 5 12.04 11.91 -9.52
N PHE A 6 11.26 10.96 -10.03
CA PHE A 6 10.59 10.99 -11.32
C PHE A 6 9.09 10.82 -11.11
N VAL A 7 8.32 11.78 -11.57
CA VAL A 7 6.87 11.81 -11.34
C VAL A 7 6.13 11.79 -12.67
N ASP A 8 5.42 10.71 -12.95
CA ASP A 8 4.40 10.63 -13.98
C ASP A 8 3.14 11.32 -13.46
N PHE A 9 3.00 12.61 -13.77
CA PHE A 9 1.92 13.43 -13.24
C PHE A 9 0.54 12.91 -13.66
N ASP A 10 0.39 12.56 -14.94
CA ASP A 10 -0.88 12.13 -15.51
C ASP A 10 -1.37 10.84 -14.83
N ASN A 11 -0.48 9.87 -14.64
CA ASN A 11 -0.78 8.58 -14.02
C ASN A 11 -1.20 8.77 -12.56
N VAL A 12 -0.37 9.46 -11.77
CA VAL A 12 -0.62 9.66 -10.33
C VAL A 12 -1.87 10.53 -10.11
N TYR A 13 -1.99 11.66 -10.81
CA TYR A 13 -3.13 12.56 -10.66
C TYR A 13 -4.45 11.88 -11.04
N SER A 14 -4.47 11.14 -12.15
CA SER A 14 -5.67 10.42 -12.59
C SER A 14 -6.04 9.29 -11.61
N GLY A 15 -5.05 8.58 -11.07
CA GLY A 15 -5.26 7.57 -10.03
C GLY A 15 -5.84 8.17 -8.74
N LEU A 16 -5.23 9.25 -8.24
CA LEU A 16 -5.71 9.96 -7.05
C LEU A 16 -7.09 10.55 -7.27
N ARG A 17 -7.35 11.15 -8.45
CA ARG A 17 -8.64 11.77 -8.78
C ARG A 17 -9.79 10.76 -8.80
N LYS A 18 -9.53 9.52 -9.23
CA LYS A 18 -10.52 8.44 -9.15
C LYS A 18 -10.85 8.04 -7.71
N LEU A 19 -9.87 8.12 -6.81
CA LEU A 19 -10.06 7.84 -5.39
C LEU A 19 -10.74 9.01 -4.68
N ASP A 20 -10.20 10.20 -4.85
CA ASP A 20 -10.72 11.46 -4.29
C ASP A 20 -10.19 12.67 -5.09
N PRO A 21 -11.08 13.47 -5.70
CA PRO A 21 -10.68 14.67 -6.43
C PRO A 21 -9.91 15.70 -5.59
N GLN A 22 -10.21 15.83 -4.29
CA GLN A 22 -9.55 16.78 -3.40
C GLN A 22 -8.09 16.35 -3.12
N VAL A 23 -7.87 15.05 -2.94
CA VAL A 23 -6.53 14.46 -2.79
C VAL A 23 -5.69 14.73 -4.02
N ALA A 24 -6.25 14.56 -5.23
CA ALA A 24 -5.55 14.84 -6.49
C ALA A 24 -5.20 16.33 -6.62
N GLU A 25 -6.13 17.25 -6.29
CA GLU A 25 -5.85 18.68 -6.31
C GLU A 25 -4.74 19.06 -5.33
N ARG A 26 -4.74 18.47 -4.12
CA ARG A 26 -3.70 18.73 -3.11
C ARG A 26 -2.34 18.21 -3.57
N PHE A 27 -2.28 17.03 -4.17
CA PHE A 27 -1.06 16.51 -4.78
C PHE A 27 -0.46 17.48 -5.80
N GLY A 28 -1.30 18.03 -6.70
CA GLY A 28 -0.84 18.96 -7.73
C GLY A 28 -0.51 20.36 -7.22
N ARG A 29 -1.20 20.85 -6.18
CA ARG A 29 -1.03 22.21 -5.66
C ARG A 29 0.04 22.36 -4.61
N GLN A 30 0.37 21.31 -3.87
CA GLN A 30 1.27 21.36 -2.73
C GLN A 30 2.46 20.35 -2.85
N PRO A 31 3.18 20.34 -3.98
CA PRO A 31 4.28 19.39 -4.19
C PRO A 31 5.43 19.57 -3.19
N LEU A 32 5.64 20.76 -2.63
CA LEU A 32 6.68 21.00 -1.65
C LEU A 32 6.47 20.19 -0.38
N GLU A 33 5.23 20.04 0.08
CA GLU A 33 4.90 19.33 1.33
C GLU A 33 5.26 17.84 1.21
N TRP A 34 4.75 17.15 0.19
CA TRP A 34 5.04 15.73 0.04
C TRP A 34 6.49 15.44 -0.38
N VAL A 35 7.16 16.37 -1.06
CA VAL A 35 8.62 16.26 -1.30
C VAL A 35 9.41 16.33 0.01
N GLN A 36 9.01 17.21 0.93
CA GLN A 36 9.65 17.31 2.24
C GLN A 36 9.41 16.04 3.07
N TRP A 37 8.20 15.51 3.04
CA TRP A 37 7.87 14.25 3.67
C TRP A 37 8.71 13.10 3.10
N LEU A 38 8.82 12.97 1.77
CA LEU A 38 9.70 11.98 1.11
C LEU A 38 11.14 12.08 1.60
N ALA A 39 11.65 13.30 1.74
CA ALA A 39 13.04 13.53 2.10
C ALA A 39 13.35 13.27 3.59
N ARG A 40 12.39 13.46 4.48
CA ARG A 40 12.61 13.49 5.93
C ARG A 40 11.94 12.36 6.70
N GLU A 41 10.75 11.95 6.28
CA GLU A 41 9.87 11.09 7.09
C GLU A 41 9.68 9.70 6.48
N LEU A 42 9.73 9.58 5.14
CA LEU A 42 9.58 8.28 4.50
C LEU A 42 10.78 7.37 4.84
N ALA A 43 10.48 6.16 5.31
CA ALA A 43 11.50 5.14 5.57
C ALA A 43 12.44 4.95 4.38
N LEU A 44 13.70 4.65 4.67
CA LEU A 44 14.68 4.33 3.63
C LEU A 44 14.48 2.89 3.15
N PRO A 45 14.78 2.61 1.87
CA PRO A 45 14.80 1.23 1.37
C PRO A 45 15.79 0.36 2.16
N ASP A 46 15.50 -0.93 2.28
CA ASP A 46 16.34 -1.88 3.01
C ASP A 46 17.82 -1.81 2.62
N GLY A 47 18.69 -1.79 3.65
CA GLY A 47 20.15 -1.74 3.50
C GLY A 47 20.72 -0.33 3.33
N ALA A 48 19.93 0.74 3.39
CA ALA A 48 20.45 2.09 3.57
C ALA A 48 20.91 2.27 5.02
N LEU A 49 22.06 2.95 5.22
CA LEU A 49 22.52 3.31 6.56
C LEU A 49 21.50 4.30 7.16
N GLU A 50 20.88 3.94 8.27
CA GLU A 50 19.78 4.70 8.93
C GLU A 50 20.12 6.16 9.24
N ALA A 51 21.39 6.50 9.37
CA ALA A 51 21.86 7.84 9.71
C ALA A 51 22.02 8.78 8.49
N THR A 52 21.78 8.32 7.26
CA THR A 52 22.05 9.14 6.08
C THR A 52 20.77 9.80 5.58
N PRO A 53 20.59 11.13 5.70
CA PRO A 53 19.39 11.80 5.19
C PRO A 53 19.26 11.63 3.68
N ARG A 54 18.03 11.44 3.21
CA ARG A 54 17.70 11.40 1.78
C ARG A 54 17.87 12.79 1.18
N ARG A 55 18.73 12.90 0.15
CA ARG A 55 18.97 14.13 -0.60
C ARG A 55 18.41 13.97 -2.00
N LEU A 56 17.31 14.63 -2.30
CA LEU A 56 16.72 14.65 -3.64
C LEU A 56 17.52 15.59 -4.53
N LEU A 57 18.45 15.03 -5.31
CA LEU A 57 19.33 15.77 -6.21
C LEU A 57 18.63 16.13 -7.53
N VAL A 58 17.76 15.24 -7.99
CA VAL A 58 16.96 15.40 -9.21
C VAL A 58 15.50 15.31 -8.81
N ARG A 59 14.69 16.25 -9.32
CA ARG A 59 13.22 16.28 -9.17
C ARG A 59 12.65 16.59 -10.53
N ARG A 60 12.12 15.58 -11.22
CA ARG A 60 11.49 15.73 -12.53
C ARG A 60 10.03 15.36 -12.47
N VAL A 61 9.21 16.19 -13.08
CA VAL A 61 7.78 15.91 -13.29
C VAL A 61 7.47 15.95 -14.76
N TYR A 62 6.83 14.91 -15.24
CA TYR A 62 6.40 14.74 -16.62
C TYR A 62 4.90 14.96 -16.67
N LEU A 63 4.45 15.92 -17.47
CA LEU A 63 3.03 16.26 -17.53
C LEU A 63 2.61 16.73 -18.93
N ASN A 64 1.33 16.50 -19.22
CA ASN A 64 0.71 17.08 -20.41
C ASN A 64 0.39 18.57 -20.18
N PRO A 65 1.11 19.50 -20.85
CA PRO A 65 0.92 20.94 -20.62
C PRO A 65 -0.47 21.43 -21.02
N GLN A 66 -1.16 20.75 -21.95
CA GLN A 66 -2.50 21.15 -22.40
C GLN A 66 -3.55 20.93 -21.31
N VAL A 67 -3.35 19.94 -20.44
CA VAL A 67 -4.32 19.53 -19.40
C VAL A 67 -3.94 20.10 -18.02
N TYR A 68 -2.64 20.12 -17.70
CA TYR A 68 -2.16 20.35 -16.33
C TYR A 68 -1.34 21.63 -16.15
N GLN A 69 -1.46 22.58 -17.09
CA GLN A 69 -0.78 23.87 -17.05
C GLN A 69 -0.91 24.59 -15.70
N ARG A 70 -2.06 24.46 -15.04
CA ARG A 70 -2.37 25.13 -13.77
C ARG A 70 -1.49 24.68 -12.59
N PHE A 71 -0.86 23.52 -12.67
CA PHE A 71 -0.01 22.99 -11.59
C PHE A 71 1.47 23.36 -11.73
N ARG A 72 1.90 23.83 -12.91
CA ARG A 72 3.30 24.19 -13.18
C ARG A 72 3.91 25.15 -12.17
N PRO A 73 3.22 26.25 -11.76
CA PRO A 73 3.78 27.16 -10.76
C PRO A 73 4.13 26.49 -9.45
N SER A 74 3.28 25.56 -8.99
CA SER A 74 3.50 24.82 -7.73
C SER A 74 4.71 23.91 -7.81
N PHE A 75 4.90 23.19 -8.93
CA PHE A 75 6.05 22.33 -9.14
C PHE A 75 7.34 23.13 -9.34
N ASN A 76 7.31 24.26 -10.04
CA ASN A 76 8.45 25.17 -10.14
C ASN A 76 8.88 25.67 -8.74
N HIS A 77 7.92 26.08 -7.90
CA HIS A 77 8.18 26.51 -6.52
C HIS A 77 8.79 25.38 -5.65
N ALA A 78 8.41 24.14 -5.91
CA ALA A 78 8.98 22.97 -5.22
C ALA A 78 10.32 22.51 -5.82
N GLY A 79 10.87 23.24 -6.79
CA GLY A 79 12.17 22.97 -7.39
C GLY A 79 12.19 21.78 -8.32
N PHE A 80 11.09 21.52 -9.03
CA PHE A 80 11.04 20.51 -10.07
C PHE A 80 11.47 21.06 -11.44
N GLU A 81 12.19 20.24 -12.16
CA GLU A 81 12.33 20.32 -13.60
C GLU A 81 11.05 19.75 -14.24
N ILE A 82 10.37 20.56 -15.06
CA ILE A 82 9.11 20.17 -15.70
C ILE A 82 9.39 19.76 -17.14
N VAL A 83 9.08 18.50 -17.44
CA VAL A 83 9.19 17.94 -18.80
C VAL A 83 7.80 17.91 -19.43
N ASP A 84 7.65 18.66 -20.52
CA ASP A 84 6.41 18.74 -21.25
C ASP A 84 6.23 17.51 -22.16
N CYS A 85 5.14 16.78 -21.92
CA CYS A 85 4.76 15.58 -22.69
C CYS A 85 3.36 15.81 -23.30
N PRO A 86 3.25 16.57 -24.41
CA PRO A 86 1.98 16.80 -25.05
C PRO A 86 1.39 15.51 -25.62
N ALA A 87 0.06 15.46 -25.75
CA ALA A 87 -0.60 14.33 -26.41
C ALA A 87 -0.14 14.22 -27.87
N MET A 88 0.29 13.05 -28.28
CA MET A 88 0.75 12.74 -29.63
C MET A 88 -0.38 12.25 -30.55
N THR A 89 -1.49 11.80 -29.96
CA THR A 89 -2.66 11.28 -30.68
C THR A 89 -3.94 11.93 -30.17
N SER A 90 -5.00 11.86 -30.97
CA SER A 90 -6.35 12.30 -30.56
C SER A 90 -6.90 11.50 -29.35
N GLU A 91 -6.37 10.31 -29.10
CA GLU A 91 -6.72 9.48 -27.96
C GLU A 91 -5.96 9.88 -26.67
N GLY A 92 -5.14 10.91 -26.71
CA GLY A 92 -4.42 11.44 -25.55
C GLY A 92 -3.16 10.66 -25.16
N LYS A 93 -2.64 9.74 -25.99
CA LYS A 93 -1.35 9.08 -25.73
C LYS A 93 -0.23 10.09 -25.68
N THR A 94 0.55 10.05 -24.60
CA THR A 94 1.75 10.88 -24.41
C THR A 94 3.01 10.04 -24.53
N SER A 95 4.17 10.69 -24.69
CA SER A 95 5.48 10.03 -24.66
C SER A 95 6.11 10.03 -23.26
N THR A 96 5.32 10.24 -22.21
CA THR A 96 5.78 10.37 -20.83
C THR A 96 6.67 9.22 -20.40
N ASP A 97 6.24 7.99 -20.62
CA ASP A 97 6.96 6.78 -20.18
C ASP A 97 8.33 6.68 -20.84
N ILE A 98 8.41 7.00 -22.15
CA ILE A 98 9.64 6.96 -22.92
C ILE A 98 10.62 8.01 -22.38
N HIS A 99 10.16 9.25 -22.16
CA HIS A 99 10.99 10.33 -21.62
C HIS A 99 11.51 9.97 -20.21
N MET A 100 10.64 9.47 -19.34
CA MET A 100 11.03 9.05 -17.99
C MET A 100 12.08 7.93 -18.01
N VAL A 101 11.90 6.91 -18.86
CA VAL A 101 12.83 5.80 -18.97
C VAL A 101 14.19 6.26 -19.49
N LEU A 102 14.21 7.10 -20.52
CA LEU A 102 15.47 7.65 -21.08
C LEU A 102 16.21 8.47 -20.03
N ASP A 103 15.53 9.37 -19.35
CA ASP A 103 16.13 10.22 -18.31
C ASP A 103 16.68 9.39 -17.13
N MET A 104 15.97 8.33 -16.70
CA MET A 104 16.47 7.42 -15.67
C MET A 104 17.73 6.67 -16.14
N VAL A 105 17.75 6.22 -17.40
CA VAL A 105 18.91 5.51 -17.98
C VAL A 105 20.10 6.46 -18.15
N ASP A 106 19.90 7.67 -18.60
CA ASP A 106 20.95 8.69 -18.75
C ASP A 106 21.55 9.03 -17.38
N LEU A 107 20.73 9.13 -16.35
CA LEU A 107 21.23 9.40 -15.00
C LEU A 107 22.10 8.27 -14.42
N LEU A 108 21.98 7.02 -14.91
CA LEU A 108 22.91 5.95 -14.56
C LEU A 108 24.35 6.21 -15.00
N GLN A 109 24.52 6.96 -16.10
CA GLN A 109 25.85 7.28 -16.67
C GLN A 109 26.38 8.61 -16.13
N HIS A 110 25.61 9.33 -15.31
CA HIS A 110 26.01 10.60 -14.76
C HIS A 110 27.18 10.44 -13.78
N PRO A 111 28.19 11.36 -13.79
CA PRO A 111 29.36 11.30 -12.88
C PRO A 111 28.98 11.28 -11.39
N VAL A 112 27.87 11.91 -11.02
CA VAL A 112 27.33 11.82 -9.67
C VAL A 112 26.54 10.52 -9.53
N HIS A 113 27.06 9.63 -8.68
CA HIS A 113 26.34 8.39 -8.34
C HIS A 113 25.04 8.72 -7.60
N VAL A 114 23.92 8.30 -8.14
CA VAL A 114 22.60 8.34 -7.50
C VAL A 114 22.31 6.99 -6.91
N ASP A 115 22.05 6.95 -5.60
CA ASP A 115 21.84 5.70 -4.84
C ASP A 115 20.42 5.15 -4.99
N GLU A 116 19.43 6.05 -5.10
CA GLU A 116 18.01 5.71 -5.12
C GLU A 116 17.25 6.43 -6.24
N PHE A 117 16.39 5.68 -6.92
CA PHE A 117 15.44 6.19 -7.91
C PHE A 117 14.02 6.04 -7.35
N ILE A 118 13.35 7.17 -7.18
CA ILE A 118 11.97 7.25 -6.69
C ILE A 118 11.07 7.47 -7.90
N VAL A 119 10.16 6.54 -8.17
CA VAL A 119 9.28 6.55 -9.34
C VAL A 119 7.82 6.63 -8.88
N PHE A 120 7.15 7.68 -9.30
CA PHE A 120 5.72 7.88 -9.06
C PHE A 120 4.96 7.53 -10.33
N SER A 121 4.59 6.28 -10.48
CA SER A 121 3.71 5.74 -11.53
C SER A 121 3.22 4.35 -11.13
N ALA A 122 2.01 3.99 -11.52
CA ALA A 122 1.45 2.64 -11.38
C ALA A 122 1.62 1.79 -12.65
N ASP A 123 2.29 2.33 -13.68
CA ASP A 123 2.44 1.67 -14.96
C ASP A 123 3.46 0.54 -14.90
N ALA A 124 3.01 -0.66 -15.29
CA ALA A 124 3.84 -1.85 -15.32
C ALA A 124 4.95 -1.78 -16.40
N ASP A 125 4.85 -0.89 -17.37
CA ASP A 125 5.85 -0.69 -18.43
C ASP A 125 7.17 -0.17 -17.88
N PHE A 126 7.20 0.37 -16.67
CA PHE A 126 8.43 0.70 -15.94
C PHE A 126 9.16 -0.52 -15.33
N THR A 127 8.55 -1.72 -15.30
CA THR A 127 9.20 -2.93 -14.76
C THR A 127 10.60 -3.19 -15.33
N PRO A 128 10.85 -3.10 -16.65
CA PRO A 128 12.18 -3.33 -17.23
C PRO A 128 13.23 -2.34 -16.72
N VAL A 129 12.88 -1.06 -16.57
CA VAL A 129 13.85 -0.05 -16.08
C VAL A 129 14.12 -0.23 -14.59
N LEU A 130 13.13 -0.57 -13.75
CA LEU A 130 13.38 -0.89 -12.33
C LEU A 130 14.35 -2.06 -12.18
N ARG A 131 14.19 -3.14 -12.97
CA ARG A 131 15.11 -4.27 -13.01
C ARG A 131 16.50 -3.89 -13.52
N LYS A 132 16.58 -2.95 -14.46
CA LYS A 132 17.86 -2.40 -14.94
C LYS A 132 18.56 -1.62 -13.83
N LEU A 133 17.86 -0.74 -13.12
CA LEU A 133 18.38 0.03 -11.99
C LEU A 133 18.95 -0.89 -10.92
N ARG A 134 18.21 -1.94 -10.52
CA ARG A 134 18.70 -2.95 -9.57
C ARG A 134 19.98 -3.64 -10.02
N ARG A 135 20.10 -4.00 -11.30
CA ARG A 135 21.35 -4.60 -11.85
C ARG A 135 22.55 -3.67 -11.75
N TRP A 136 22.31 -2.37 -11.68
CA TRP A 136 23.33 -1.33 -11.51
C TRP A 136 23.52 -0.91 -10.05
N ASP A 137 23.05 -1.74 -9.12
CA ASP A 137 23.11 -1.48 -7.68
C ASP A 137 22.44 -0.16 -7.29
N ARG A 138 21.28 0.14 -7.90
CA ARG A 138 20.44 1.28 -7.55
C ARG A 138 19.19 0.81 -6.83
N ARG A 139 18.86 1.47 -5.75
CA ARG A 139 17.60 1.23 -5.02
C ARG A 139 16.45 1.85 -5.76
N THR A 140 15.30 1.20 -5.67
CA THR A 140 14.08 1.64 -6.33
C THR A 140 12.97 1.79 -5.30
N THR A 141 12.43 3.01 -5.22
CA THR A 141 11.28 3.35 -4.38
C THR A 141 10.11 3.73 -5.30
N VAL A 142 8.95 3.13 -5.12
CA VAL A 142 7.82 3.31 -6.04
C VAL A 142 6.57 3.76 -5.29
N LEU A 143 5.91 4.81 -5.77
CA LEU A 143 4.52 5.13 -5.45
C LEU A 143 3.63 4.73 -6.63
N ALA A 144 2.75 3.75 -6.42
CA ALA A 144 1.79 3.29 -7.41
C ALA A 144 0.37 3.48 -6.89
N VAL A 145 -0.35 4.45 -7.46
CA VAL A 145 -1.75 4.71 -7.09
C VAL A 145 -2.66 3.82 -7.92
N GLY A 146 -3.11 2.73 -7.33
CA GLY A 146 -3.94 1.72 -8.00
C GLY A 146 -3.57 0.29 -7.62
N PHE A 147 -3.69 -0.60 -8.59
CA PHE A 147 -3.32 -2.02 -8.45
C PHE A 147 -2.11 -2.34 -9.34
N PRO A 148 -0.88 -2.04 -8.87
CA PRO A 148 0.32 -2.39 -9.62
C PRO A 148 0.45 -3.91 -9.76
N SER A 149 1.01 -4.38 -10.89
CA SER A 149 1.22 -5.81 -11.14
C SER A 149 2.17 -6.44 -10.12
N ALA A 150 2.05 -7.75 -9.90
CA ALA A 150 2.94 -8.49 -9.00
C ALA A 150 4.41 -8.35 -9.42
N ALA A 151 4.68 -8.40 -10.73
CA ALA A 151 6.03 -8.23 -11.28
C ALA A 151 6.59 -6.82 -11.03
N TYR A 152 5.73 -5.79 -11.14
CA TYR A 152 6.11 -4.40 -10.86
C TYR A 152 6.42 -4.21 -9.38
N ARG A 153 5.54 -4.68 -8.48
CA ARG A 153 5.77 -4.66 -7.02
C ARG A 153 7.06 -5.36 -6.61
N ALA A 154 7.31 -6.58 -7.16
CA ALA A 154 8.53 -7.33 -6.89
C ALA A 154 9.80 -6.69 -7.46
N SER A 155 9.67 -5.70 -8.35
CA SER A 155 10.79 -4.96 -8.93
C SER A 155 11.17 -3.71 -8.15
N ALA A 156 10.35 -3.28 -7.19
CA ALA A 156 10.64 -2.19 -6.26
C ALA A 156 11.29 -2.73 -4.98
N ASP A 157 12.28 -2.00 -4.44
CA ASP A 157 12.88 -2.31 -3.14
C ASP A 157 12.04 -1.71 -2.00
N LEU A 158 11.37 -0.58 -2.24
CA LEU A 158 10.38 0.02 -1.35
C LEU A 158 9.13 0.39 -2.15
N LEU A 159 7.98 -0.09 -1.70
CA LEU A 159 6.69 0.33 -2.22
C LEU A 159 6.03 1.28 -1.21
N ILE A 160 5.78 2.51 -1.63
CA ILE A 160 5.08 3.50 -0.80
C ILE A 160 3.60 3.13 -0.76
N ASP A 161 3.06 2.95 0.42
CA ASP A 161 1.62 2.76 0.61
C ASP A 161 0.88 4.05 0.22
N PRO A 162 -0.07 4.00 -0.74
CA PRO A 162 -0.86 5.17 -1.12
C PRO A 162 -1.63 5.82 0.02
N ASP A 163 -2.10 5.06 1.03
CA ASP A 163 -2.77 5.64 2.20
C ASP A 163 -1.82 6.39 3.10
N LEU A 164 -0.63 5.83 3.31
CA LEU A 164 0.44 6.52 4.03
C LEU A 164 0.81 7.84 3.31
N PHE A 165 0.91 7.80 1.99
CA PHE A 165 1.21 8.99 1.19
C PHE A 165 0.11 10.05 1.31
N VAL A 166 -1.17 9.65 1.23
CA VAL A 166 -2.31 10.57 1.37
C VAL A 166 -2.38 11.17 2.78
N ARG A 167 -2.23 10.32 3.81
CA ARG A 167 -2.35 10.75 5.20
C ARG A 167 -1.18 11.64 5.64
N ASP A 168 0.04 11.18 5.41
CA ASP A 168 1.25 11.81 5.96
C ASP A 168 1.96 12.69 4.92
N GLY A 169 2.06 12.24 3.67
CA GLY A 169 2.69 12.98 2.57
C GLY A 169 1.86 14.18 2.12
N LEU A 170 0.54 14.03 1.99
CA LEU A 170 -0.36 15.11 1.63
C LEU A 170 -0.97 15.81 2.86
N GLY A 171 -0.66 15.36 4.08
CA GLY A 171 -1.15 15.96 5.32
C GLY A 171 -2.67 15.90 5.49
N LEU A 172 -3.33 14.90 4.88
CA LEU A 172 -4.77 14.69 5.01
C LEU A 172 -5.05 13.72 6.15
N ARG A 173 -4.84 14.17 7.39
CA ARG A 173 -5.14 13.38 8.60
C ARG A 173 -6.64 13.35 8.84
N GLU A 174 -7.14 12.21 9.34
CA GLU A 174 -8.54 12.06 9.73
C GLU A 174 -8.91 13.15 10.75
N GLY A 175 -9.85 14.03 10.41
CA GLY A 175 -10.33 15.09 11.30
C GLY A 175 -9.99 16.53 10.91
N ASP A 176 -9.15 16.78 9.92
CA ASP A 176 -8.83 18.13 9.45
C ASP A 176 -9.84 18.63 8.39
N GLU A 177 -11.12 18.67 8.73
CA GLU A 177 -12.10 19.50 8.02
C GLU A 177 -12.01 20.97 8.49
N ALA A 178 -10.86 21.58 8.38
CA ALA A 178 -10.71 23.00 8.64
C ALA A 178 -10.06 23.70 7.45
N GLY A 179 -10.91 24.29 6.63
CA GLY A 179 -10.65 25.51 5.89
C GLY A 179 -9.36 25.58 5.07
N ILE A 180 -9.52 25.59 3.77
CA ILE A 180 -8.52 26.13 2.84
C ILE A 180 -8.31 27.62 3.20
N VAL A 181 -7.42 27.88 4.17
CA VAL A 181 -6.88 29.22 4.39
C VAL A 181 -5.68 29.35 3.47
N ALA A 182 -5.79 30.27 2.51
CA ALA A 182 -4.65 30.68 1.70
C ALA A 182 -3.50 31.10 2.64
N PRO A 183 -2.25 30.66 2.38
CA PRO A 183 -1.13 31.06 3.23
C PRO A 183 -0.91 32.57 3.12
N PRO A 184 -0.62 33.24 4.27
CA PRO A 184 -0.26 34.64 4.23
C PRO A 184 1.09 34.83 3.49
N PRO A 185 1.34 36.00 2.88
CA PRO A 185 2.57 36.25 2.16
C PRO A 185 3.76 36.18 3.12
N VAL A 186 4.70 35.30 2.80
CA VAL A 186 5.94 35.12 3.59
C VAL A 186 6.83 36.34 3.36
N SER A 187 6.92 37.17 4.38
CA SER A 187 7.96 38.19 4.50
C SER A 187 9.29 37.50 4.84
N LEU A 188 10.28 37.70 4.01
CA LEU A 188 11.65 37.21 4.23
C LEU A 188 12.24 37.91 5.47
N PRO A 189 12.74 37.20 6.48
CA PRO A 189 13.57 37.84 7.49
C PRO A 189 15.01 37.95 6.99
N ALA A 190 15.52 39.18 7.13
CA ALA A 190 16.91 39.53 6.90
C ALA A 190 17.87 38.76 7.81
N THR A 191 18.99 38.44 7.23
CA THR A 191 20.26 37.98 7.83
C THR A 191 20.43 38.17 9.31
N ALA A 192 20.63 37.07 10.05
CA ALA A 192 21.28 37.07 11.37
C ALA A 192 22.46 36.12 11.37
N SER A 193 23.54 36.71 11.84
CA SER A 193 24.93 36.27 11.98
C SER A 193 25.11 34.90 12.65
N ALA A 194 26.10 34.20 12.16
CA ALA A 194 26.61 32.94 12.72
C ALA A 194 27.04 33.08 14.20
N ALA A 195 26.42 32.28 15.06
CA ALA A 195 26.96 31.97 16.37
C ALA A 195 27.47 30.54 16.37
N VAL A 196 28.76 30.39 16.55
CA VAL A 196 29.46 29.14 16.78
C VAL A 196 29.00 28.56 18.11
N LEU A 197 28.32 27.41 18.09
CA LEU A 197 28.08 26.62 19.30
C LEU A 197 28.99 25.39 19.29
N THR A 198 29.89 25.37 20.23
CA THR A 198 30.69 24.22 20.64
C THR A 198 29.78 23.08 21.15
N PRO A 199 30.08 21.82 20.84
CA PRO A 199 29.30 20.69 21.32
C PRO A 199 29.60 20.42 22.81
N PRO A 200 28.59 20.12 23.63
CA PRO A 200 28.83 19.56 24.94
C PRO A 200 29.24 18.09 24.81
N SER A 201 30.46 17.83 25.23
CA SER A 201 30.94 16.50 25.56
C SER A 201 30.21 15.99 26.79
N GLY A 202 29.54 14.85 26.67
CA GLY A 202 28.85 14.19 27.76
C GLY A 202 28.24 12.88 27.31
N ALA A 203 29.08 11.94 26.87
CA ALA A 203 28.66 10.55 26.65
C ALA A 203 28.48 9.89 28.04
N VAL A 204 27.23 9.80 28.50
CA VAL A 204 26.85 8.78 29.47
C VAL A 204 26.60 7.51 28.69
N GLY A 205 27.53 6.57 28.76
CA GLY A 205 27.40 5.22 28.20
C GLY A 205 26.20 4.51 28.84
N ALA A 206 25.10 4.42 28.13
CA ALA A 206 24.07 3.47 28.45
C ALA A 206 24.66 2.07 28.17
N ALA A 207 24.84 1.27 29.22
CA ALA A 207 25.30 -0.10 29.11
C ALA A 207 24.36 -0.85 28.15
N GLN A 208 24.90 -1.45 27.10
CA GLN A 208 24.11 -2.33 26.22
C GLN A 208 23.53 -3.46 27.07
N PRO A 209 22.23 -3.78 26.93
CA PRO A 209 21.62 -4.88 27.69
C PRO A 209 22.31 -6.20 27.33
N SER A 210 22.50 -7.07 28.30
CA SER A 210 23.05 -8.39 28.03
C SER A 210 22.09 -9.17 27.13
N LEU A 211 22.61 -10.01 26.23
CA LEU A 211 21.80 -10.91 25.39
C LEU A 211 20.82 -11.76 26.21
N GLU A 212 21.23 -12.18 27.41
CA GLU A 212 20.38 -12.93 28.34
C GLU A 212 19.18 -12.12 28.82
N ALA A 213 19.37 -10.82 29.15
CA ALA A 213 18.29 -9.95 29.55
C ALA A 213 17.27 -9.72 28.41
N LEU A 214 17.73 -9.64 27.17
CA LEU A 214 16.88 -9.51 25.98
C LEU A 214 16.08 -10.80 25.74
N VAL A 215 16.69 -11.98 25.87
CA VAL A 215 16.02 -13.27 25.75
C VAL A 215 14.94 -13.44 26.81
N GLU A 216 15.23 -13.12 28.07
CA GLU A 216 14.24 -13.19 29.16
C GLU A 216 13.09 -12.19 28.94
N ARG A 217 13.37 -11.00 28.42
CA ARG A 217 12.34 -10.03 28.09
C ARG A 217 11.41 -10.55 26.99
N ILE A 218 11.98 -11.11 25.91
CA ILE A 218 11.21 -11.72 24.80
C ILE A 218 10.36 -12.87 25.30
N ARG A 219 10.92 -13.76 26.13
CA ARG A 219 10.19 -14.88 26.71
C ARG A 219 9.03 -14.41 27.59
N ALA A 220 9.25 -13.38 28.41
CA ALA A 220 8.21 -12.81 29.25
C ALA A 220 7.07 -12.18 28.42
N ASP A 221 7.39 -11.53 27.31
CA ASP A 221 6.37 -10.94 26.42
C ASP A 221 5.53 -12.03 25.73
N VAL A 222 6.14 -13.12 25.29
CA VAL A 222 5.42 -14.25 24.70
C VAL A 222 4.61 -15.00 25.75
N ALA A 223 5.13 -15.15 26.97
CA ALA A 223 4.42 -15.81 28.07
C ALA A 223 3.17 -15.06 28.54
N ARG A 224 3.12 -13.73 28.36
CA ARG A 224 1.95 -12.90 28.70
C ARG A 224 0.91 -12.84 27.59
N ALA A 225 1.26 -13.28 26.39
CA ALA A 225 0.36 -13.23 25.25
C ALA A 225 -0.49 -14.51 25.19
N ASP A 226 -1.77 -14.37 24.83
CA ASP A 226 -2.67 -15.50 24.58
C ASP A 226 -2.60 -16.00 23.14
N LEU A 227 -1.97 -15.23 22.24
CA LEU A 227 -1.83 -15.50 20.81
C LEU A 227 -0.36 -15.35 20.39
N PRO A 228 0.06 -15.97 19.27
CA PRO A 228 1.38 -15.74 18.67
C PRO A 228 1.69 -14.24 18.55
N VAL A 229 2.88 -13.84 19.01
CA VAL A 229 3.27 -12.43 19.06
C VAL A 229 3.91 -12.03 17.73
N PRO A 230 3.38 -11.01 17.01
CA PRO A 230 4.00 -10.50 15.79
C PRO A 230 5.42 -10.00 16.05
N CYS A 231 6.37 -10.38 15.20
CA CYS A 231 7.78 -9.96 15.34
C CYS A 231 7.95 -8.44 15.30
N ALA A 232 7.14 -7.73 14.51
CA ALA A 232 7.11 -6.27 14.48
C ALA A 232 6.75 -5.64 15.85
N ARG A 233 5.83 -6.26 16.61
CA ARG A 233 5.47 -5.82 17.97
C ARG A 233 6.61 -6.03 18.96
N LEU A 234 7.34 -7.14 18.83
CA LEU A 234 8.53 -7.40 19.65
C LEU A 234 9.64 -6.39 19.35
N ALA A 235 9.89 -6.12 18.07
CA ALA A 235 10.87 -5.12 17.65
C ALA A 235 10.55 -3.74 18.24
N ALA A 236 9.30 -3.28 18.09
CA ALA A 236 8.86 -2.00 18.62
C ALA A 236 9.04 -1.88 20.15
N ARG A 237 8.76 -2.94 20.91
CA ARG A 237 8.94 -2.97 22.36
C ARG A 237 10.40 -2.97 22.76
N LEU A 238 11.23 -3.79 22.11
CA LEU A 238 12.66 -3.83 22.39
C LEU A 238 13.34 -2.49 22.09
N MET A 239 12.93 -1.82 21.00
CA MET A 239 13.42 -0.48 20.68
C MET A 239 12.96 0.59 21.68
N ALA A 240 11.74 0.47 22.20
CA ALA A 240 11.24 1.38 23.23
C ALA A 240 12.00 1.22 24.56
N ASP A 241 12.30 -0.02 24.96
CA ASP A 241 13.04 -0.32 26.19
C ASP A 241 14.56 -0.06 26.02
N HIS A 242 15.10 -0.26 24.82
CA HIS A 242 16.55 -0.16 24.52
C HIS A 242 16.78 0.51 23.15
N PRO A 243 16.69 1.85 23.06
CA PRO A 243 16.86 2.58 21.79
C PRO A 243 18.20 2.32 21.07
N GLY A 244 19.23 1.91 21.81
CA GLY A 244 20.54 1.58 21.26
C GLY A 244 20.65 0.25 20.52
N LEU A 245 19.58 -0.56 20.50
CA LEU A 245 19.55 -1.85 19.76
C LEU A 245 19.26 -1.66 18.27
N ALA A 246 18.53 -0.61 17.92
CA ALA A 246 17.98 -0.40 16.58
C ALA A 246 19.02 -0.29 15.45
N PRO A 247 20.21 0.32 15.63
CA PRO A 247 21.10 0.55 14.51
C PRO A 247 21.64 -0.71 13.82
N ASP A 248 21.91 -1.76 14.60
CA ASP A 248 22.53 -2.98 14.07
C ASP A 248 22.03 -4.30 14.67
N TRP A 249 21.08 -4.24 15.62
CA TRP A 249 20.53 -5.41 16.31
C TRP A 249 21.64 -6.32 16.88
N CYS A 250 22.55 -5.72 17.66
CA CYS A 250 23.71 -6.40 18.24
C CYS A 250 24.63 -7.02 17.16
N GLY A 251 24.90 -6.33 16.07
CA GLY A 251 25.79 -6.79 14.98
C GLY A 251 25.11 -7.73 13.98
N GLN A 252 23.81 -7.99 14.09
CA GLN A 252 23.10 -8.90 13.19
C GLN A 252 22.54 -8.21 11.93
N GLY A 253 22.53 -6.89 11.89
CA GLY A 253 22.10 -6.07 10.75
C GLY A 253 20.60 -6.09 10.46
N SER A 254 19.82 -7.00 11.06
CA SER A 254 18.36 -7.02 10.95
C SER A 254 17.71 -7.71 12.14
N PHE A 255 16.48 -7.29 12.48
CA PHE A 255 15.71 -7.91 13.57
C PHE A 255 15.44 -9.40 13.34
N ARG A 256 15.24 -9.81 12.10
CA ARG A 256 15.05 -11.23 11.74
C ARG A 256 16.28 -12.05 12.11
N ARG A 257 17.46 -11.64 11.64
CA ARG A 257 18.73 -12.34 11.95
C ARG A 257 19.04 -12.32 13.45
N PHE A 258 18.72 -11.21 14.10
CA PHE A 258 18.86 -11.10 15.56
C PHE A 258 18.00 -12.14 16.27
N LEU A 259 16.69 -12.28 15.95
CA LEU A 259 15.83 -13.28 16.55
C LEU A 259 16.28 -14.73 16.22
N ASP A 260 16.73 -14.97 14.98
CA ASP A 260 17.20 -16.30 14.56
C ASP A 260 18.50 -16.70 15.29
N ALA A 261 19.33 -15.73 15.74
CA ALA A 261 20.56 -15.96 16.49
C ALA A 261 20.36 -16.14 17.99
N LEU A 262 19.16 -15.80 18.54
CA LEU A 262 18.90 -15.89 19.98
C LEU A 262 18.51 -17.32 20.41
N PRO A 263 18.95 -17.78 21.61
CA PRO A 263 18.54 -19.06 22.17
C PRO A 263 17.11 -18.97 22.74
N LEU A 264 16.11 -18.93 21.86
CA LEU A 264 14.71 -18.72 22.24
C LEU A 264 13.96 -20.01 22.61
N ALA A 265 14.57 -21.19 22.50
CA ALA A 265 13.90 -22.44 22.88
C ALA A 265 13.26 -22.35 24.29
N PRO A 266 12.03 -22.85 24.51
CA PRO A 266 11.18 -23.65 23.61
C PRO A 266 10.34 -22.89 22.60
N LEU A 267 10.43 -21.55 22.57
CA LEU A 267 9.70 -20.70 21.62
C LEU A 267 10.13 -21.01 20.17
N ARG A 268 9.19 -20.84 19.24
CA ARG A 268 9.43 -21.04 17.81
C ARG A 268 9.12 -19.79 17.01
N LEU A 269 9.92 -19.54 15.99
CA LEU A 269 9.72 -18.50 15.00
C LEU A 269 9.02 -19.08 13.77
N ASP A 270 7.99 -18.39 13.30
CA ASP A 270 7.32 -18.70 12.03
C ASP A 270 7.36 -17.46 11.14
N TRP A 271 8.02 -17.58 9.98
CA TRP A 271 8.16 -16.54 8.97
C TRP A 271 7.26 -16.79 7.74
N SER A 272 6.29 -17.71 7.83
CA SER A 272 5.40 -18.06 6.70
C SER A 272 4.37 -16.96 6.36
N GLY A 273 4.18 -15.97 7.25
CA GLY A 273 3.29 -14.82 7.05
C GLY A 273 4.05 -13.50 6.96
N SER A 274 3.35 -12.43 6.51
CA SER A 274 3.93 -11.09 6.47
C SER A 274 4.33 -10.63 7.88
N GLY A 275 5.64 -10.43 8.11
CA GLY A 275 6.19 -9.88 9.34
C GLY A 275 6.60 -10.90 10.42
N GLY A 276 6.34 -12.20 10.25
CA GLY A 276 6.73 -13.27 11.17
C GLY A 276 6.05 -13.22 12.55
N HIS A 277 6.03 -14.37 13.24
CA HIS A 277 5.46 -14.52 14.60
C HIS A 277 6.39 -15.36 15.48
N LEU A 278 6.53 -14.95 16.74
CA LEU A 278 7.17 -15.75 17.80
C LEU A 278 6.08 -16.34 18.71
N TYR A 279 6.16 -17.65 19.00
CA TYR A 279 5.13 -18.34 19.75
C TYR A 279 5.68 -19.48 20.60
N ASP A 280 4.93 -19.85 21.64
CA ASP A 280 5.17 -21.04 22.45
C ASP A 280 4.31 -22.19 21.88
N PRO A 281 4.91 -23.26 21.34
CA PRO A 281 4.16 -24.37 20.74
C PRO A 281 3.31 -25.16 21.76
N ALA A 282 3.57 -25.05 23.07
CA ALA A 282 2.76 -25.65 24.10
C ALA A 282 1.49 -24.87 24.46
N ARG A 283 1.49 -23.54 24.19
CA ARG A 283 0.39 -22.62 24.54
C ARG A 283 -0.32 -22.02 23.34
N HIS A 284 0.42 -21.75 22.27
CA HIS A 284 -0.09 -21.07 21.09
C HIS A 284 -0.21 -22.05 19.93
N THR A 285 -1.40 -22.17 19.39
CA THR A 285 -1.62 -22.88 18.13
C THR A 285 -1.37 -21.92 16.97
N LEU A 286 -0.25 -22.08 16.26
CA LEU A 286 -0.13 -21.50 14.93
C LEU A 286 -1.17 -22.16 14.04
N ARG A 287 -1.97 -21.34 13.38
CA ARG A 287 -2.83 -21.82 12.30
C ARG A 287 -1.97 -22.13 11.06
N VAL A 288 -1.16 -23.16 11.12
CA VAL A 288 -0.59 -23.80 9.92
C VAL A 288 -1.74 -24.50 9.24
N MET A 289 -2.12 -24.07 8.05
CA MET A 289 -3.23 -24.62 7.28
C MET A 289 -2.85 -25.97 6.65
N PRO A 290 -3.22 -27.14 7.24
CA PRO A 290 -3.04 -28.41 6.55
C PRO A 290 -4.02 -28.52 5.37
N VAL A 291 -3.64 -29.28 4.35
CA VAL A 291 -4.43 -29.51 3.10
C VAL A 291 -5.87 -29.99 3.37
N SER A 292 -6.14 -30.64 4.50
CA SER A 292 -7.48 -31.06 4.94
C SER A 292 -8.42 -29.89 5.32
N ARG A 293 -7.87 -28.69 5.61
CA ARG A 293 -8.68 -27.50 5.90
C ARG A 293 -9.35 -26.88 4.68
N VAL A 294 -8.79 -27.07 3.48
CA VAL A 294 -9.41 -26.53 2.24
C VAL A 294 -10.82 -27.07 2.06
N ALA A 295 -11.03 -28.36 2.32
CA ALA A 295 -12.35 -28.97 2.21
C ALA A 295 -13.30 -28.49 3.34
N GLN A 296 -12.77 -28.29 4.54
CA GLN A 296 -13.56 -27.78 5.69
C GLN A 296 -13.94 -26.30 5.48
N ASP A 297 -13.04 -25.48 4.97
CA ASP A 297 -13.32 -24.07 4.66
C ASP A 297 -14.31 -23.96 3.50
N ALA A 298 -14.20 -24.80 2.47
CA ALA A 298 -15.15 -24.85 1.37
C ALA A 298 -16.56 -25.21 1.85
N ALA A 299 -16.67 -26.22 2.72
CA ALA A 299 -17.95 -26.61 3.33
C ALA A 299 -18.51 -25.51 4.23
N ALA A 300 -17.66 -24.84 5.03
CA ALA A 300 -18.05 -23.72 5.88
C ALA A 300 -18.55 -22.51 5.07
N TRP A 301 -17.99 -22.31 3.85
CA TRP A 301 -18.42 -21.27 2.94
C TRP A 301 -19.61 -21.70 2.05
N GLY A 302 -20.01 -22.96 2.09
CA GLY A 302 -21.07 -23.50 1.25
C GLY A 302 -20.74 -23.55 -0.25
N ILE A 303 -19.44 -23.64 -0.59
CA ILE A 303 -18.90 -23.74 -1.95
C ILE A 303 -18.14 -25.06 -2.13
N ASP A 304 -17.89 -25.47 -3.36
CA ASP A 304 -17.06 -26.63 -3.62
C ASP A 304 -15.56 -26.31 -3.51
N ALA A 305 -14.73 -27.35 -3.39
CA ALA A 305 -13.29 -27.19 -3.22
C ALA A 305 -12.60 -26.55 -4.45
N ALA A 306 -13.13 -26.76 -5.66
CA ALA A 306 -12.58 -26.17 -6.87
C ALA A 306 -12.83 -24.67 -6.91
N ALA A 307 -14.06 -24.24 -6.55
CA ALA A 307 -14.37 -22.81 -6.40
C ALA A 307 -13.48 -22.12 -5.36
N LEU A 308 -13.25 -22.75 -4.19
CA LEU A 308 -12.36 -22.20 -3.18
C LEU A 308 -10.91 -22.12 -3.66
N ALA A 309 -10.44 -23.13 -4.41
CA ALA A 309 -9.10 -23.11 -4.99
C ALA A 309 -8.91 -21.94 -5.97
N LEU A 310 -9.89 -21.71 -6.84
CA LEU A 310 -9.91 -20.56 -7.75
C LEU A 310 -9.92 -19.24 -6.98
N ILE A 311 -10.78 -19.09 -5.97
CA ILE A 311 -10.88 -17.88 -5.14
C ILE A 311 -9.54 -17.57 -4.47
N ARG A 312 -8.87 -18.57 -3.92
CA ARG A 312 -7.53 -18.41 -3.32
C ARG A 312 -6.50 -18.00 -4.36
N GLN A 313 -6.49 -18.61 -5.52
CA GLN A 313 -5.59 -18.24 -6.60
C GLN A 313 -5.82 -16.78 -7.04
N VAL A 314 -7.07 -16.34 -7.13
CA VAL A 314 -7.42 -14.94 -7.42
C VAL A 314 -6.98 -14.01 -6.28
N HIS A 315 -7.18 -14.40 -5.02
CA HIS A 315 -6.66 -13.66 -3.86
C HIS A 315 -5.14 -13.49 -3.92
N ASP A 316 -4.40 -14.59 -4.09
CA ASP A 316 -2.92 -14.58 -4.14
C ASP A 316 -2.38 -13.71 -5.29
N THR A 317 -3.12 -13.70 -6.41
CA THR A 317 -2.72 -12.96 -7.61
C THR A 317 -3.06 -11.46 -7.52
N THR A 318 -4.26 -11.12 -7.04
CA THR A 318 -4.81 -9.75 -7.10
C THR A 318 -4.76 -9.00 -5.78
N GLY A 319 -4.61 -9.71 -4.67
CA GLY A 319 -4.72 -9.15 -3.32
C GLY A 319 -6.16 -8.86 -2.89
N VAL A 320 -7.18 -9.37 -3.63
CA VAL A 320 -8.57 -9.22 -3.21
C VAL A 320 -8.79 -9.81 -1.82
N PRO A 321 -9.54 -9.18 -0.91
CA PRO A 321 -9.78 -9.74 0.42
C PRO A 321 -10.39 -11.14 0.37
N LEU A 322 -9.81 -12.08 1.12
CA LEU A 322 -10.29 -13.46 1.21
C LEU A 322 -11.44 -13.53 2.23
N LEU A 323 -12.61 -13.05 1.83
CA LEU A 323 -13.83 -13.05 2.63
C LEU A 323 -14.74 -14.22 2.24
N SER A 324 -15.53 -14.74 3.19
CA SER A 324 -16.59 -15.70 2.88
C SER A 324 -17.64 -15.03 1.96
N PRO A 325 -18.39 -15.80 1.16
CA PRO A 325 -19.47 -15.23 0.36
C PRO A 325 -20.48 -14.44 1.19
N ARG A 326 -20.77 -14.89 2.42
CA ARG A 326 -21.64 -14.20 3.37
C ARG A 326 -21.05 -12.85 3.80
N ASP A 327 -19.75 -12.79 4.09
CA ASP A 327 -19.10 -11.55 4.53
C ASP A 327 -18.93 -10.57 3.37
N PHE A 328 -18.67 -11.07 2.15
CA PHE A 328 -18.67 -10.23 0.95
C PHE A 328 -20.06 -9.60 0.71
N ARG A 329 -21.11 -10.39 0.82
CA ARG A 329 -22.48 -9.87 0.69
C ARG A 329 -22.79 -8.81 1.73
N ALA A 330 -22.46 -9.07 2.98
CA ALA A 330 -22.66 -8.12 4.07
C ALA A 330 -21.87 -6.81 3.85
N LEU A 331 -20.64 -6.92 3.33
CA LEU A 331 -19.82 -5.77 2.97
C LEU A 331 -20.49 -4.93 1.86
N LEU A 332 -20.97 -5.55 0.80
CA LEU A 332 -21.64 -4.82 -0.30
C LEU A 332 -22.97 -4.21 0.14
N ASP A 333 -23.76 -4.92 0.96
CA ASP A 333 -25.01 -4.40 1.56
C ASP A 333 -24.70 -3.20 2.46
N ALA A 334 -23.62 -3.25 3.26
CA ALA A 334 -23.20 -2.15 4.12
C ALA A 334 -22.73 -0.93 3.31
N ILE A 335 -21.99 -1.13 2.20
CA ILE A 335 -21.60 -0.05 1.28
C ILE A 335 -22.84 0.61 0.67
N ALA A 336 -23.76 -0.18 0.10
CA ALA A 336 -25.00 0.32 -0.51
C ALA A 336 -25.83 1.13 0.48
N ALA A 337 -25.97 0.62 1.70
CA ALA A 337 -26.75 1.29 2.75
C ALA A 337 -26.09 2.58 3.25
N ASP A 338 -24.74 2.64 3.32
CA ASP A 338 -24.01 3.83 3.76
C ASP A 338 -24.12 4.96 2.72
N VAL A 339 -23.87 4.64 1.46
CA VAL A 339 -23.92 5.61 0.35
C VAL A 339 -25.30 6.16 0.10
N ALA A 340 -26.35 5.36 0.37
CA ALA A 340 -27.73 5.84 0.29
C ALA A 340 -28.09 6.85 1.40
N GLN A 341 -27.39 6.85 2.52
CA GLN A 341 -27.67 7.69 3.69
C GLN A 341 -26.74 8.91 3.81
N GLN A 342 -25.51 8.80 3.32
CA GLN A 342 -24.49 9.83 3.50
C GLN A 342 -23.65 10.00 2.24
N PRO A 343 -23.11 11.21 1.99
CA PRO A 343 -22.16 11.43 0.90
C PRO A 343 -20.96 10.50 1.00
N PHE A 344 -20.53 10.00 -0.14
CA PHE A 344 -19.36 9.15 -0.22
C PHE A 344 -18.08 9.95 0.03
N GLN A 345 -17.29 9.46 0.98
CA GLN A 345 -15.91 9.89 1.24
C GLN A 345 -15.10 8.65 1.58
N LEU A 346 -14.04 8.36 0.83
CA LEU A 346 -13.35 7.06 0.89
C LEU A 346 -13.00 6.62 2.32
N ASN A 347 -12.37 7.50 3.11
CA ASN A 347 -11.94 7.19 4.46
C ASN A 347 -13.10 7.07 5.46
N GLU A 348 -14.05 8.00 5.42
CA GLU A 348 -15.19 8.02 6.33
C GLU A 348 -16.17 6.90 6.01
N THR A 349 -16.49 6.70 4.72
CA THR A 349 -17.30 5.57 4.27
C THR A 349 -16.64 4.25 4.66
N GLY A 350 -15.32 4.11 4.47
CA GLY A 350 -14.60 2.91 4.87
C GLY A 350 -14.70 2.60 6.37
N LYS A 351 -14.70 3.62 7.22
CA LYS A 351 -14.89 3.47 8.67
C LYS A 351 -16.31 3.05 9.02
N ARG A 352 -17.30 3.80 8.52
CA ARG A 352 -18.74 3.54 8.80
C ARG A 352 -19.16 2.15 8.31
N VAL A 353 -18.73 1.75 7.11
CA VAL A 353 -19.01 0.43 6.53
C VAL A 353 -18.39 -0.69 7.38
N ARG A 354 -17.13 -0.54 7.80
CA ARG A 354 -16.51 -1.51 8.73
C ARG A 354 -17.30 -1.65 10.02
N ASP A 355 -17.68 -0.53 10.64
CA ASP A 355 -18.39 -0.53 11.92
C ASP A 355 -19.76 -1.18 11.75
N ARG A 356 -20.50 -0.89 10.68
CA ARG A 356 -21.76 -1.54 10.32
C ARG A 356 -21.63 -3.05 10.11
N CYS A 357 -20.56 -3.51 9.42
CA CYS A 357 -20.28 -4.96 9.28
C CYS A 357 -20.05 -5.61 10.64
N ARG A 358 -19.27 -4.96 11.52
CA ARG A 358 -18.98 -5.48 12.87
C ARG A 358 -20.25 -5.55 13.74
N GLU A 359 -21.12 -4.53 13.70
CA GLU A 359 -22.41 -4.51 14.41
C GLU A 359 -23.34 -5.63 13.93
N ALA A 360 -23.26 -5.98 12.63
CA ALA A 360 -23.99 -7.09 12.04
C ALA A 360 -23.33 -8.47 12.29
N GLY A 361 -22.23 -8.54 13.04
CA GLY A 361 -21.54 -9.78 13.39
C GLY A 361 -20.64 -10.35 12.28
N HIS A 362 -20.19 -9.50 11.34
CA HIS A 362 -19.28 -9.87 10.25
C HIS A 362 -17.86 -9.36 10.54
N ASP A 363 -16.86 -10.25 10.40
CA ASP A 363 -15.45 -9.93 10.62
C ASP A 363 -14.81 -9.40 9.32
N VAL A 364 -15.12 -8.14 9.01
CA VAL A 364 -14.56 -7.45 7.84
C VAL A 364 -13.61 -6.35 8.30
N SER A 365 -12.34 -6.46 7.92
CA SER A 365 -11.32 -5.49 8.27
C SER A 365 -11.49 -4.17 7.50
N ARG A 366 -10.98 -3.05 8.06
CA ARG A 366 -10.96 -1.77 7.34
C ARG A 366 -10.16 -1.85 6.03
N GLU A 367 -9.09 -2.62 6.02
CA GLU A 367 -8.26 -2.85 4.83
C GLU A 367 -9.07 -3.54 3.74
N SER A 368 -9.88 -4.56 4.10
CA SER A 368 -10.79 -5.25 3.18
C SER A 368 -11.83 -4.29 2.59
N VAL A 369 -12.44 -3.46 3.43
CA VAL A 369 -13.41 -2.43 2.98
C VAL A 369 -12.75 -1.48 2.00
N ASN A 370 -11.61 -0.91 2.37
CA ASN A 370 -10.89 0.06 1.54
C ASN A 370 -10.43 -0.55 0.21
N TRP A 371 -10.00 -1.81 0.21
CA TRP A 371 -9.64 -2.51 -1.02
C TRP A 371 -10.83 -2.59 -2.00
N VAL A 372 -12.01 -2.95 -1.50
CA VAL A 372 -13.24 -3.06 -2.31
C VAL A 372 -13.68 -1.68 -2.81
N LEU A 373 -13.73 -0.66 -1.95
CA LEU A 373 -14.08 0.71 -2.34
C LEU A 373 -13.13 1.25 -3.43
N ARG A 374 -11.83 1.08 -3.26
CA ARG A 374 -10.83 1.47 -4.28
C ARG A 374 -11.00 0.69 -5.58
N GLY A 375 -11.26 -0.61 -5.47
CA GLY A 375 -11.51 -1.45 -6.64
C GLY A 375 -12.68 -0.94 -7.47
N LEU A 376 -13.75 -0.53 -6.82
CA LEU A 376 -14.93 0.06 -7.47
C LEU A 376 -14.63 1.44 -8.08
N LEU A 377 -13.97 2.33 -7.35
CA LEU A 377 -13.58 3.66 -7.85
C LEU A 377 -12.65 3.57 -9.06
N LEU A 378 -11.64 2.71 -9.00
CA LEU A 378 -10.64 2.56 -10.07
C LEU A 378 -11.23 1.96 -11.35
N CYS A 379 -12.30 1.15 -11.26
CA CYS A 379 -13.04 0.71 -12.43
C CYS A 379 -14.11 1.70 -12.93
N GLY A 380 -14.14 2.91 -12.36
CA GLY A 380 -15.01 4.00 -12.81
C GLY A 380 -16.42 3.96 -12.22
N HIS A 381 -16.61 3.34 -11.04
CA HIS A 381 -17.85 3.45 -10.32
C HIS A 381 -17.93 4.80 -9.60
N GLU A 382 -19.03 5.52 -9.78
CA GLU A 382 -19.32 6.79 -9.10
C GLU A 382 -20.39 6.55 -8.05
N PHE A 383 -19.99 6.60 -6.79
CA PHE A 383 -20.91 6.40 -5.66
C PHE A 383 -21.90 7.56 -5.51
N GLY A 384 -23.11 7.26 -5.09
CA GLY A 384 -24.16 8.25 -4.85
C GLY A 384 -24.92 8.70 -6.11
N GLN A 385 -24.67 8.04 -7.26
CA GLN A 385 -25.38 8.30 -8.52
C GLN A 385 -26.58 7.36 -8.76
N GLY A 386 -27.01 6.62 -7.75
CA GLY A 386 -28.20 5.74 -7.82
C GLY A 386 -27.93 4.35 -8.42
N GLN A 387 -26.68 3.96 -8.58
CA GLN A 387 -26.28 2.64 -9.08
C GLN A 387 -25.47 1.84 -8.04
N ASP A 388 -25.77 2.07 -6.76
CA ASP A 388 -25.01 1.53 -5.64
C ASP A 388 -25.62 0.24 -5.06
N ASP A 389 -26.51 -0.42 -5.81
CA ASP A 389 -27.09 -1.70 -5.42
C ASP A 389 -26.08 -2.85 -5.49
N VAL A 390 -26.30 -3.89 -4.68
CA VAL A 390 -25.38 -5.04 -4.58
C VAL A 390 -25.17 -5.76 -5.92
N PRO A 391 -26.17 -5.99 -6.77
CA PRO A 391 -25.94 -6.56 -8.11
C PRO A 391 -24.97 -5.72 -8.94
N THR A 392 -25.15 -4.40 -8.98
CA THR A 392 -24.26 -3.49 -9.72
C THR A 392 -22.85 -3.46 -9.15
N LEU A 393 -22.72 -3.31 -7.82
CA LEU A 393 -21.40 -3.29 -7.15
C LEU A 393 -20.65 -4.62 -7.34
N SER A 394 -21.35 -5.75 -7.17
CA SER A 394 -20.74 -7.08 -7.36
C SER A 394 -20.28 -7.29 -8.80
N TYR A 395 -21.09 -6.92 -9.78
CA TYR A 395 -20.76 -7.05 -11.19
C TYR A 395 -19.52 -6.21 -11.57
N ARG A 396 -19.48 -4.96 -11.14
CA ARG A 396 -18.32 -4.06 -11.38
C ARG A 396 -17.06 -4.58 -10.69
N LEU A 397 -17.18 -5.05 -9.45
CA LEU A 397 -16.03 -5.59 -8.72
C LEU A 397 -15.48 -6.85 -9.38
N VAL A 398 -16.35 -7.77 -9.81
CA VAL A 398 -15.93 -8.98 -10.54
C VAL A 398 -15.28 -8.64 -11.89
N GLY A 399 -15.83 -7.67 -12.62
CA GLY A 399 -15.21 -7.15 -13.83
C GLY A 399 -13.78 -6.63 -13.59
N ASN A 400 -13.58 -5.89 -12.48
CA ASN A 400 -12.24 -5.46 -12.06
C ASN A 400 -11.33 -6.64 -11.74
N LEU A 401 -11.80 -7.62 -10.96
CA LEU A 401 -11.02 -8.83 -10.64
C LEU A 401 -10.58 -9.60 -11.89
N ILE A 402 -11.48 -9.79 -12.85
CA ILE A 402 -11.16 -10.46 -14.12
C ILE A 402 -10.07 -9.67 -14.87
N ASN A 403 -10.16 -8.34 -14.91
CA ASN A 403 -9.15 -7.52 -15.57
C ASN A 403 -7.80 -7.61 -14.84
N LEU A 404 -7.80 -7.60 -13.52
CA LEU A 404 -6.57 -7.79 -12.71
C LEU A 404 -5.96 -9.18 -13.00
N CYS A 405 -6.76 -10.24 -12.98
CA CYS A 405 -6.28 -11.61 -13.29
C CYS A 405 -5.68 -11.70 -14.70
N ARG A 406 -6.33 -11.10 -15.70
CA ARG A 406 -5.81 -11.08 -17.08
C ARG A 406 -4.47 -10.34 -17.17
N ARG A 407 -4.34 -9.22 -16.50
CA ARG A 407 -3.09 -8.45 -16.44
C ARG A 407 -1.95 -9.24 -15.80
N GLU A 408 -2.25 -10.03 -14.78
CA GLU A 408 -1.29 -10.93 -14.14
C GLU A 408 -1.11 -12.27 -14.88
N GLN A 409 -1.69 -12.39 -16.06
CA GLN A 409 -1.62 -13.61 -16.91
C GLN A 409 -2.14 -14.87 -16.21
N LEU A 410 -3.08 -14.72 -15.27
CA LEU A 410 -3.75 -15.84 -14.64
C LEU A 410 -4.69 -16.51 -15.64
N ALA A 411 -4.41 -17.80 -15.95
CA ALA A 411 -5.30 -18.59 -16.78
C ALA A 411 -6.63 -18.85 -16.04
N MET A 412 -7.72 -18.42 -16.62
CA MET A 412 -9.07 -18.66 -16.11
C MET A 412 -9.88 -19.40 -17.18
N ASP A 413 -10.64 -20.41 -16.75
CA ASP A 413 -11.59 -21.10 -17.61
C ASP A 413 -12.87 -20.26 -17.81
N ASP A 414 -13.74 -20.73 -18.70
CA ASP A 414 -15.02 -20.05 -19.01
C ASP A 414 -15.98 -20.02 -17.81
N ALA A 415 -15.81 -20.89 -16.82
CA ALA A 415 -16.64 -20.96 -15.62
C ALA A 415 -16.20 -19.97 -14.53
N ALA A 416 -14.94 -19.51 -14.56
CA ALA A 416 -14.35 -18.65 -13.53
C ALA A 416 -15.17 -17.35 -13.29
N PRO A 417 -15.63 -16.60 -14.29
CA PRO A 417 -16.45 -15.40 -14.06
C PRO A 417 -17.72 -15.68 -13.26
N ALA A 418 -18.39 -16.80 -13.53
CA ALA A 418 -19.61 -17.18 -12.82
C ALA A 418 -19.32 -17.59 -11.37
N VAL A 419 -18.19 -18.26 -11.11
CA VAL A 419 -17.73 -18.59 -9.75
C VAL A 419 -17.42 -17.33 -8.97
N LEU A 420 -16.68 -16.38 -9.53
CA LEU A 420 -16.34 -15.11 -8.90
C LEU A 420 -17.59 -14.26 -8.63
N GLN A 421 -18.54 -14.25 -9.56
CA GLN A 421 -19.81 -13.52 -9.38
C GLN A 421 -20.62 -14.09 -8.22
N ARG A 422 -20.73 -15.41 -8.09
CA ARG A 422 -21.40 -16.07 -6.96
C ARG A 422 -20.70 -15.78 -5.64
N TRP A 423 -19.37 -15.83 -5.63
CA TRP A 423 -18.57 -15.54 -4.46
C TRP A 423 -18.79 -14.10 -3.96
N VAL A 424 -18.62 -13.12 -4.83
CA VAL A 424 -18.71 -11.69 -4.48
C VAL A 424 -20.13 -11.27 -4.15
N SER A 425 -21.14 -11.79 -4.88
CA SER A 425 -22.54 -11.46 -4.62
C SER A 425 -23.15 -12.19 -3.40
N GLY A 426 -22.45 -13.19 -2.86
CA GLY A 426 -22.94 -14.01 -1.75
C GLY A 426 -24.04 -15.01 -2.13
N MET A 427 -24.25 -15.26 -3.40
CA MET A 427 -25.24 -16.22 -3.89
C MET A 427 -24.68 -17.65 -3.81
N LEU A 428 -24.99 -18.38 -2.74
CA LEU A 428 -24.42 -19.70 -2.45
C LEU A 428 -25.02 -20.84 -3.30
N ARG A 429 -26.16 -20.66 -3.99
CA ARG A 429 -26.77 -21.65 -4.89
C ARG A 429 -27.22 -20.96 -6.18
N ALA A 430 -26.95 -21.63 -7.33
CA ALA A 430 -27.74 -21.38 -8.51
C ALA A 430 -29.19 -21.77 -8.14
N GLU A 431 -30.12 -20.82 -8.14
CA GLU A 431 -31.53 -21.19 -8.27
C GLU A 431 -31.62 -21.94 -9.60
N ALA A 432 -31.86 -23.26 -9.52
CA ALA A 432 -32.20 -24.03 -10.68
C ALA A 432 -33.39 -23.34 -11.34
N PRO A 433 -33.38 -23.10 -12.69
CA PRO A 433 -34.53 -22.56 -13.38
C PRO A 433 -35.73 -23.42 -13.00
N ALA A 434 -36.80 -22.77 -12.53
CA ALA A 434 -38.04 -23.43 -12.16
C ALA A 434 -38.43 -24.36 -13.29
N ALA A 435 -38.28 -25.67 -13.08
CA ALA A 435 -38.76 -26.67 -14.01
C ALA A 435 -40.25 -26.42 -14.17
N ASP A 436 -40.62 -26.14 -15.41
CA ASP A 436 -42.00 -26.04 -15.90
C ASP A 436 -42.80 -27.22 -15.33
N ARG A 437 -43.72 -26.94 -14.42
CA ARG A 437 -44.62 -27.96 -13.92
C ARG A 437 -45.58 -28.28 -15.05
N PRO A 438 -45.68 -29.53 -15.50
CA PRO A 438 -46.73 -29.89 -16.40
C PRO A 438 -48.08 -29.66 -15.67
N GLY A 439 -48.89 -28.80 -16.27
CA GLY A 439 -50.26 -28.56 -15.83
C GLY A 439 -51.14 -29.83 -15.89
N PRO A 440 -52.22 -29.81 -15.15
CA PRO A 440 -53.10 -30.98 -14.98
C PRO A 440 -53.79 -31.42 -16.27
#